data_f15d91d43291738633e3b9dfe34db816
#
_entry.id   f15d91d43291738633e3b9dfe34db816
#
_cell.length_a   1.000
_cell.length_b   1.000
_cell.length_c   1.000
_cell.angle_alpha   90.00
_cell.angle_beta   90.00
_cell.angle_gamma   90.00
#
_symmetry.space_group_name_H-M   'P 1'
#
loop_
_entity.id
_entity.type
_entity.pdbx_description
1 polymer ?
#
loop_
_entity_poly.entity_id
_entity_poly.type
_entity_poly.pdbx_seq_one_letter_code
_entity_poly.pdbx_strand_id
1 'polypeptide(L)'
;LSEAAKPRTRKNDPFDFTTTHPADGFSPNQPILAYFTQGVSTEGVVFHTSAPEESLRPTSKVLLLDAETGQPIPVWAEVDQNTPEPSEQAFLIRPFVRLKNAHRYIVALQGLSVATVEGRAPGLIPAPAGFARLRDQLAAGDPILEPLSKRYEQEVFPALKQLGVE
;
A
#
# COMPACT_ATOMS: atom_id res chain seq x y z
N LEU A 1 5.84 -3.97 -16.31
CA LEU A 1 7.02 -4.55 -15.61
C LEU A 1 8.27 -4.26 -16.42
N SER A 2 9.37 -3.88 -15.75
CA SER A 2 10.69 -3.79 -16.40
C SER A 2 11.13 -5.19 -16.86
N GLU A 3 12.00 -5.26 -17.87
CA GLU A 3 12.54 -6.55 -18.34
C GLU A 3 13.20 -7.36 -17.21
N ALA A 4 13.85 -6.68 -16.28
CA ALA A 4 14.46 -7.30 -15.10
C ALA A 4 13.46 -7.93 -14.13
N ALA A 5 12.23 -7.40 -14.08
CA ALA A 5 11.17 -7.86 -13.18
C ALA A 5 10.26 -8.93 -13.83
N LYS A 6 10.43 -9.24 -15.12
CA LYS A 6 9.69 -10.30 -15.77
C LYS A 6 10.20 -11.67 -15.31
N PRO A 7 9.31 -12.58 -14.91
CA PRO A 7 9.72 -13.96 -14.67
C PRO A 7 10.28 -14.58 -15.93
N ARG A 8 11.12 -15.59 -15.75
CA ARG A 8 11.80 -16.24 -16.88
C ARG A 8 11.31 -17.66 -17.08
N THR A 9 11.24 -18.05 -18.35
CA THR A 9 10.96 -19.41 -18.75
C THR A 9 12.12 -20.34 -18.34
N ARG A 10 11.91 -21.64 -18.46
CA ARG A 10 12.95 -22.65 -18.22
C ARG A 10 14.18 -22.48 -19.13
N LYS A 11 14.00 -21.80 -20.28
CA LYS A 11 15.08 -21.45 -21.23
C LYS A 11 15.71 -20.07 -20.95
N ASN A 12 15.35 -19.46 -19.82
CA ASN A 12 15.80 -18.12 -19.42
C ASN A 12 15.27 -16.95 -20.28
N ASP A 13 14.27 -17.18 -21.14
CA ASP A 13 13.62 -16.12 -21.90
C ASP A 13 12.64 -15.36 -21.00
N PRO A 14 12.53 -14.03 -21.10
CA PRO A 14 11.54 -13.27 -20.34
C PRO A 14 10.12 -13.70 -20.76
N PHE A 15 9.27 -13.95 -19.74
CA PHE A 15 7.87 -14.31 -19.98
C PHE A 15 6.98 -13.08 -19.85
N ASP A 16 6.25 -12.75 -20.91
CA ASP A 16 5.32 -11.64 -20.93
C ASP A 16 3.89 -12.12 -20.69
N PHE A 17 3.35 -11.81 -19.53
CA PHE A 17 1.96 -12.15 -19.15
C PHE A 17 0.92 -11.35 -19.91
N THR A 18 1.27 -10.19 -20.44
CA THR A 18 0.28 -9.28 -21.05
C THR A 18 -0.38 -9.88 -22.29
N THR A 19 0.30 -10.81 -22.95
CA THR A 19 -0.22 -11.50 -24.14
C THR A 19 -1.13 -12.67 -23.81
N THR A 20 -0.96 -13.31 -22.64
CA THR A 20 -1.71 -14.52 -22.27
C THR A 20 -2.77 -14.26 -21.19
N HIS A 21 -2.51 -13.28 -20.33
CA HIS A 21 -3.38 -12.91 -19.22
C HIS A 21 -3.40 -11.38 -19.11
N PRO A 22 -4.25 -10.69 -19.91
CA PRO A 22 -4.42 -9.26 -19.75
C PRO A 22 -4.94 -8.99 -18.33
N ALA A 23 -4.06 -8.43 -17.49
CA ALA A 23 -4.39 -8.12 -16.11
C ALA A 23 -5.07 -6.74 -16.06
N ASP A 24 -6.35 -6.72 -15.82
CA ASP A 24 -7.16 -5.53 -15.60
C ASP A 24 -7.45 -5.27 -14.11
N GLY A 25 -6.80 -6.01 -13.22
CA GLY A 25 -6.96 -5.90 -11.78
C GLY A 25 -6.07 -6.88 -11.01
N PHE A 26 -6.40 -7.02 -9.74
CA PHE A 26 -5.68 -7.87 -8.81
C PHE A 26 -6.59 -8.95 -8.23
N SER A 27 -6.02 -10.08 -7.81
CA SER A 27 -6.77 -11.11 -7.10
C SER A 27 -7.35 -10.56 -5.80
N PRO A 28 -8.62 -10.84 -5.47
CA PRO A 28 -9.23 -10.40 -4.21
C PRO A 28 -8.63 -11.08 -2.97
N ASN A 29 -7.77 -12.06 -3.15
CA ASN A 29 -7.10 -12.80 -2.05
C ASN A 29 -5.59 -12.55 -1.96
N GLN A 30 -5.02 -11.75 -2.88
CA GLN A 30 -3.58 -11.51 -2.83
C GLN A 30 -3.23 -10.44 -1.78
N PRO A 31 -2.03 -10.48 -1.20
CA PRO A 31 -1.53 -9.38 -0.39
C PRO A 31 -1.33 -8.12 -1.24
N ILE A 32 -1.57 -6.98 -0.64
CA ILE A 32 -1.22 -5.68 -1.19
C ILE A 32 0.22 -5.38 -0.75
N LEU A 33 1.05 -4.97 -1.69
CA LEU A 33 2.47 -4.75 -1.45
C LEU A 33 2.78 -3.25 -1.43
N ALA A 34 3.57 -2.83 -0.43
CA ALA A 34 4.24 -1.55 -0.40
C ALA A 34 5.74 -1.75 -0.17
N TYR A 35 6.54 -0.82 -0.65
CA TYR A 35 7.98 -0.87 -0.50
C TYR A 35 8.54 0.47 -0.03
N PHE A 36 9.43 0.41 0.94
CA PHE A 36 10.07 1.58 1.55
C PHE A 36 11.57 1.35 1.62
N THR A 37 12.33 2.18 0.92
CA THR A 37 13.79 2.08 0.83
C THR A 37 14.52 2.14 2.16
N GLN A 38 13.85 2.61 3.20
CA GLN A 38 14.40 2.69 4.56
C GLN A 38 13.99 1.51 5.45
N GLY A 39 13.19 0.58 4.91
CA GLY A 39 12.53 -0.44 5.70
C GLY A 39 11.42 0.12 6.60
N VAL A 40 10.55 -0.74 7.09
CA VAL A 40 9.38 -0.38 7.92
C VAL A 40 9.45 -1.10 9.25
N SER A 41 9.27 -0.35 10.35
CA SER A 41 9.00 -0.93 11.66
C SER A 41 7.57 -1.43 11.73
N THR A 42 7.37 -2.65 12.22
CA THR A 42 6.04 -3.22 12.47
C THR A 42 5.45 -2.82 13.83
N GLU A 43 6.16 -1.98 14.60
CA GLU A 43 5.68 -1.51 15.90
C GLU A 43 4.36 -0.73 15.75
N GLY A 44 3.33 -1.15 16.47
CA GLY A 44 1.99 -0.58 16.42
C GLY A 44 1.21 -0.87 15.14
N VAL A 45 1.69 -1.78 14.31
CA VAL A 45 0.96 -2.33 13.16
C VAL A 45 0.14 -3.53 13.65
N VAL A 46 -1.12 -3.62 13.22
CA VAL A 46 -1.98 -4.78 13.53
C VAL A 46 -1.42 -6.00 12.83
N PHE A 47 -1.20 -7.07 13.59
CA PHE A 47 -0.64 -8.32 13.12
C PHE A 47 -1.72 -9.43 13.10
N HIS A 48 -1.45 -10.56 12.46
CA HIS A 48 -2.44 -11.65 12.31
C HIS A 48 -2.93 -12.25 13.64
N THR A 49 -2.18 -12.04 14.73
CA THR A 49 -2.56 -12.48 16.08
C THR A 49 -3.31 -11.42 16.88
N SER A 50 -3.40 -10.18 16.37
CA SER A 50 -4.14 -9.09 16.99
C SER A 50 -5.65 -9.24 16.72
N ALA A 51 -6.47 -8.50 17.48
CA ALA A 51 -7.90 -8.40 17.22
C ALA A 51 -8.13 -7.64 15.90
N PRO A 52 -8.86 -8.21 14.93
CA PRO A 52 -9.05 -7.56 13.61
C PRO A 52 -9.67 -6.15 13.71
N GLU A 53 -10.49 -5.90 14.74
CA GLU A 53 -11.18 -4.64 14.99
C GLU A 53 -10.21 -3.49 15.27
N GLU A 54 -8.99 -3.78 15.69
CA GLU A 54 -7.96 -2.77 15.92
C GLU A 54 -7.58 -2.05 14.61
N SER A 55 -7.61 -2.76 13.49
CA SER A 55 -7.32 -2.20 12.17
C SER A 55 -8.42 -1.30 11.61
N LEU A 56 -9.63 -1.35 12.18
CA LEU A 56 -10.76 -0.52 11.76
C LEU A 56 -10.73 0.89 12.36
N ARG A 57 -9.86 1.13 13.33
CA ARG A 57 -9.76 2.44 14.01
C ARG A 57 -9.11 3.48 13.09
N PRO A 58 -9.58 4.73 13.09
CA PRO A 58 -8.95 5.82 12.32
C PRO A 58 -7.46 6.00 12.61
N THR A 59 -7.01 5.61 13.80
CA THR A 59 -5.62 5.71 14.26
C THR A 59 -4.75 4.53 13.83
N SER A 60 -5.32 3.51 13.15
CA SER A 60 -4.54 2.38 12.63
C SER A 60 -3.50 2.87 11.62
N LYS A 61 -2.29 2.32 11.70
CA LYS A 61 -1.21 2.66 10.78
C LYS A 61 -1.45 2.17 9.34
N VAL A 62 -2.30 1.16 9.20
CA VAL A 62 -2.71 0.60 7.91
C VAL A 62 -4.23 0.57 7.85
N LEU A 63 -4.77 1.21 6.86
CA LEU A 63 -6.20 1.27 6.61
C LEU A 63 -6.51 0.73 5.21
N LEU A 64 -7.55 -0.08 5.11
CA LEU A 64 -8.15 -0.50 3.85
C LEU A 64 -9.62 -0.12 3.86
N LEU A 65 -10.06 0.62 2.86
CA LEU A 65 -11.45 1.06 2.75
C LEU A 65 -12.08 0.52 1.46
N ASP A 66 -13.34 0.17 1.55
CA ASP A 66 -14.20 -0.03 0.40
C ASP A 66 -14.42 1.35 -0.26
N ALA A 67 -14.01 1.51 -1.51
CA ALA A 67 -14.02 2.82 -2.19
C ALA A 67 -15.43 3.32 -2.51
N GLU A 68 -16.44 2.45 -2.52
CA GLU A 68 -17.83 2.83 -2.81
C GLU A 68 -18.57 3.27 -1.54
N THR A 69 -18.28 2.61 -0.42
CA THR A 69 -19.00 2.85 0.84
C THR A 69 -18.21 3.68 1.84
N GLY A 70 -16.88 3.83 1.66
CA GLY A 70 -15.99 4.45 2.63
C GLY A 70 -15.77 3.62 3.90
N GLN A 71 -16.35 2.40 3.98
CA GLN A 71 -16.26 1.57 5.18
C GLN A 71 -14.89 0.90 5.29
N PRO A 72 -14.28 0.88 6.49
CA PRO A 72 -13.02 0.21 6.71
C PRO A 72 -13.20 -1.32 6.67
N ILE A 73 -12.18 -1.98 6.15
CA ILE A 73 -12.07 -3.44 6.05
C ILE A 73 -10.94 -3.91 6.95
N PRO A 74 -11.14 -4.95 7.76
CA PRO A 74 -10.10 -5.40 8.67
C PRO A 74 -8.90 -5.95 7.91
N VAL A 75 -7.71 -5.48 8.28
CA VAL A 75 -6.41 -5.85 7.69
C VAL A 75 -5.38 -6.09 8.77
N TRP A 76 -4.38 -6.89 8.43
CA TRP A 76 -3.13 -6.99 9.18
C TRP A 76 -1.96 -6.79 8.24
N ALA A 77 -0.79 -6.46 8.77
CA ALA A 77 0.38 -6.28 7.93
C ALA A 77 1.65 -6.80 8.61
N GLU A 78 2.61 -7.15 7.77
CA GLU A 78 3.91 -7.68 8.15
C GLU A 78 4.98 -7.21 7.17
N VAL A 79 6.24 -7.40 7.49
CA VAL A 79 7.34 -7.28 6.54
C VAL A 79 7.75 -8.66 6.04
N ASP A 80 8.22 -8.73 4.80
CA ASP A 80 8.75 -9.97 4.22
C ASP A 80 10.02 -10.41 4.98
N GLN A 81 10.01 -11.63 5.50
CA GLN A 81 11.11 -12.20 6.28
C GLN A 81 12.13 -12.99 5.43
N ASN A 82 11.98 -13.00 4.10
CA ASN A 82 12.89 -13.74 3.20
C ASN A 82 14.27 -13.07 3.10
N THR A 83 14.39 -11.81 3.45
CA THR A 83 15.67 -11.10 3.56
C THR A 83 15.83 -10.49 4.95
N PRO A 84 17.03 -10.57 5.55
CA PRO A 84 17.31 -9.94 6.83
C PRO A 84 17.50 -8.41 6.72
N GLU A 85 17.72 -7.88 5.51
CA GLU A 85 17.97 -6.46 5.27
C GLU A 85 16.64 -5.69 5.18
N PRO A 86 16.32 -4.80 6.16
CA PRO A 86 15.03 -4.12 6.18
C PRO A 86 14.74 -3.27 4.94
N SER A 87 15.76 -2.73 4.29
CA SER A 87 15.65 -1.95 3.05
C SER A 87 15.26 -2.80 1.83
N GLU A 88 15.30 -4.13 1.95
CA GLU A 88 14.92 -5.07 0.88
C GLU A 88 13.58 -5.76 1.17
N GLN A 89 13.02 -5.55 2.37
CA GLN A 89 11.77 -6.17 2.79
C GLN A 89 10.56 -5.47 2.17
N ALA A 90 9.67 -6.23 1.57
CA ALA A 90 8.35 -5.75 1.18
C ALA A 90 7.44 -5.63 2.41
N PHE A 91 6.62 -4.59 2.46
CA PHE A 91 5.54 -4.45 3.44
C PHE A 91 4.28 -5.07 2.87
N LEU A 92 3.81 -6.14 3.50
CA LEU A 92 2.70 -6.99 3.05
C LEU A 92 1.44 -6.63 3.83
N ILE A 93 0.41 -6.17 3.17
CA ILE A 93 -0.89 -5.84 3.76
C ILE A 93 -1.88 -6.91 3.34
N ARG A 94 -2.51 -7.55 4.31
CA ARG A 94 -3.40 -8.69 4.09
C ARG A 94 -4.79 -8.42 4.68
N PRO A 95 -5.84 -8.40 3.85
CA PRO A 95 -7.20 -8.37 4.37
C PRO A 95 -7.52 -9.64 5.18
N PHE A 96 -8.20 -9.49 6.30
CA PHE A 96 -8.73 -10.64 7.06
C PHE A 96 -9.91 -11.33 6.36
N VAL A 97 -10.50 -10.65 5.38
CA VAL A 97 -11.64 -11.15 4.61
C VAL A 97 -11.33 -11.12 3.12
N ARG A 98 -11.96 -12.02 2.37
CA ARG A 98 -11.86 -11.98 0.92
C ARG A 98 -12.50 -10.69 0.40
N LEU A 99 -11.80 -9.96 -0.45
CA LEU A 99 -12.32 -8.74 -1.10
C LEU A 99 -13.35 -9.11 -2.18
N LYS A 100 -14.22 -8.17 -2.53
CA LYS A 100 -15.20 -8.33 -3.60
C LYS A 100 -14.52 -8.33 -4.97
N ASN A 101 -15.06 -9.08 -5.91
CA ASN A 101 -14.61 -9.06 -7.31
C ASN A 101 -15.06 -7.75 -7.99
N ALA A 102 -14.29 -7.30 -8.98
CA ALA A 102 -14.59 -6.12 -9.78
C ALA A 102 -14.93 -4.89 -8.91
N HIS A 103 -14.20 -4.72 -7.80
CA HIS A 103 -14.46 -3.69 -6.80
C HIS A 103 -13.19 -2.91 -6.49
N ARG A 104 -13.33 -1.65 -6.09
CA ARG A 104 -12.22 -0.76 -5.79
C ARG A 104 -12.02 -0.59 -4.30
N TYR A 105 -10.76 -0.48 -3.91
CA TYR A 105 -10.35 -0.29 -2.53
C TYR A 105 -9.32 0.83 -2.44
N ILE A 106 -9.31 1.51 -1.30
CA ILE A 106 -8.34 2.55 -0.96
C ILE A 106 -7.47 2.01 0.17
N VAL A 107 -6.16 2.03 -0.04
CA VAL A 107 -5.17 1.73 1.01
C VAL A 107 -4.58 3.04 1.48
N ALA A 108 -4.58 3.26 2.79
CA ALA A 108 -3.89 4.39 3.40
C ALA A 108 -2.88 3.89 4.44
N LEU A 109 -1.71 4.51 4.43
CA LEU A 109 -0.62 4.25 5.36
C LEU A 109 -0.29 5.54 6.10
N GLN A 110 -0.29 5.50 7.43
CA GLN A 110 -0.04 6.68 8.26
C GLN A 110 0.83 6.35 9.47
N GLY A 111 1.64 7.30 9.90
CA GLY A 111 2.45 7.17 11.11
C GLY A 111 3.40 5.97 11.12
N LEU A 112 3.79 5.45 9.95
CA LEU A 112 4.77 4.39 9.84
C LEU A 112 6.14 4.92 10.24
N SER A 113 6.90 4.10 10.96
CA SER A 113 8.27 4.41 11.38
C SER A 113 9.27 3.61 10.54
N VAL A 114 10.47 4.15 10.38
CA VAL A 114 11.58 3.42 9.75
C VAL A 114 11.97 2.21 10.60
N ALA A 115 12.44 1.16 9.94
CA ALA A 115 12.95 -0.01 10.64
C ALA A 115 14.11 0.36 11.55
N THR A 116 14.13 -0.24 12.75
CA THR A 116 15.26 -0.08 13.69
C THR A 116 16.46 -0.83 13.15
N VAL A 117 17.53 -0.08 12.87
CA VAL A 117 18.83 -0.60 12.44
C VAL A 117 19.88 0.07 13.28
N GLU A 118 20.92 -0.67 13.69
CA GLU A 118 22.04 -0.11 14.47
C GLU A 118 22.64 1.11 13.74
N GLY A 119 22.83 2.20 14.47
CA GLY A 119 23.38 3.45 13.93
C GLY A 119 22.36 4.33 13.16
N ARG A 120 21.12 3.91 13.02
CA ARG A 120 20.05 4.73 12.40
C ARG A 120 19.17 5.35 13.49
N ALA A 121 18.95 6.66 13.41
CA ALA A 121 17.98 7.33 14.28
C ALA A 121 16.55 6.85 13.97
N PRO A 122 15.69 6.61 14.99
CA PRO A 122 14.28 6.36 14.77
C PRO A 122 13.60 7.58 14.14
N GLY A 123 12.60 7.35 13.32
CA GLY A 123 11.86 8.44 12.67
C GLY A 123 10.63 7.96 11.93
N LEU A 124 9.76 8.88 11.60
CA LEU A 124 8.60 8.59 10.75
C LEU A 124 9.05 8.49 9.29
N ILE A 125 8.42 7.60 8.56
CA ILE A 125 8.56 7.52 7.11
C ILE A 125 7.80 8.73 6.51
N PRO A 126 8.47 9.61 5.77
CA PRO A 126 7.79 10.74 5.15
C PRO A 126 6.85 10.27 4.04
N ALA A 127 5.80 11.05 3.80
CA ALA A 127 4.93 10.83 2.66
C ALA A 127 5.74 10.87 1.34
N PRO A 128 5.51 9.94 0.40
CA PRO A 128 6.15 10.00 -0.91
C PRO A 128 5.90 11.34 -1.60
N ALA A 129 6.91 11.90 -2.26
CA ALA A 129 6.83 13.23 -2.86
C ALA A 129 5.64 13.42 -3.81
N GLY A 130 5.31 12.40 -4.62
CA GLY A 130 4.15 12.45 -5.50
C GLY A 130 2.83 12.53 -4.72
N PHE A 131 2.68 11.73 -3.65
CA PHE A 131 1.48 11.79 -2.81
C PHE A 131 1.38 13.13 -2.06
N ALA A 132 2.49 13.65 -1.52
CA ALA A 132 2.51 14.95 -0.86
C ALA A 132 2.03 16.07 -1.81
N ARG A 133 2.48 16.06 -3.07
CA ARG A 133 2.03 17.03 -4.08
C ARG A 133 0.54 16.90 -4.41
N LEU A 134 -0.01 15.67 -4.44
CA LEU A 134 -1.45 15.47 -4.64
C LEU A 134 -2.24 15.99 -3.44
N ARG A 135 -1.81 15.65 -2.22
CA ARG A 135 -2.45 16.10 -0.97
C ARG A 135 -2.43 17.63 -0.85
N ASP A 136 -1.31 18.25 -1.17
CA ASP A 136 -1.08 19.68 -1.02
C ASP A 136 -1.56 20.48 -2.25
N GLN A 137 -2.26 19.84 -3.20
CA GLN A 137 -2.81 20.42 -4.43
C GLN A 137 -1.75 21.06 -5.34
N LEU A 138 -0.54 20.50 -5.34
CA LEU A 138 0.62 20.97 -6.11
C LEU A 138 0.90 20.11 -7.36
N ALA A 139 -0.11 19.41 -7.88
CA ALA A 139 0.04 18.50 -9.01
C ALA A 139 -0.19 19.16 -10.39
N ALA A 140 -0.67 20.40 -10.43
CA ALA A 140 -0.94 21.11 -11.67
C ALA A 140 0.31 21.23 -12.57
N GLY A 141 0.16 20.92 -13.84
CA GLY A 141 1.25 20.93 -14.82
C GLY A 141 2.18 19.71 -14.77
N ASP A 142 1.95 18.77 -13.85
CA ASP A 142 2.70 17.52 -13.80
C ASP A 142 1.98 16.45 -14.65
N PRO A 143 2.60 15.92 -15.72
CA PRO A 143 1.92 15.03 -16.66
C PRO A 143 1.51 13.68 -16.04
N ILE A 144 2.09 13.31 -14.89
CA ILE A 144 1.79 12.05 -14.19
C ILE A 144 0.77 12.29 -13.07
N LEU A 145 0.94 13.36 -12.29
CA LEU A 145 0.14 13.61 -11.09
C LEU A 145 -1.17 14.35 -11.39
N GLU A 146 -1.17 15.26 -12.34
CA GLU A 146 -2.37 16.05 -12.67
C GLU A 146 -3.57 15.18 -13.07
N PRO A 147 -3.43 14.13 -13.91
CA PRO A 147 -4.54 13.23 -14.21
C PRO A 147 -5.08 12.47 -12.97
N LEU A 148 -4.25 12.30 -11.95
CA LEU A 148 -4.64 11.62 -10.70
C LEU A 148 -5.35 12.56 -9.72
N SER A 149 -5.08 13.87 -9.75
CA SER A 149 -5.59 14.86 -8.79
C SER A 149 -7.09 14.77 -8.63
N LYS A 150 -7.84 14.76 -9.74
CA LYS A 150 -9.30 14.68 -9.72
C LYS A 150 -9.82 13.45 -8.96
N ARG A 151 -9.18 12.30 -9.15
CA ARG A 151 -9.55 11.06 -8.44
C ARG A 151 -9.26 11.17 -6.96
N TYR A 152 -8.10 11.69 -6.59
CA TYR A 152 -7.74 11.87 -5.19
C TYR A 152 -8.68 12.83 -4.48
N GLU A 153 -9.01 13.98 -5.10
CA GLU A 153 -9.92 14.98 -4.55
C GLU A 153 -11.36 14.50 -4.43
N GLN A 154 -11.84 13.72 -5.38
CA GLN A 154 -13.25 13.31 -5.44
C GLN A 154 -13.53 11.99 -4.72
N GLU A 155 -12.56 11.10 -4.63
CA GLU A 155 -12.78 9.74 -4.12
C GLU A 155 -11.92 9.42 -2.90
N VAL A 156 -10.60 9.66 -2.97
CA VAL A 156 -9.65 9.19 -1.94
C VAL A 156 -9.73 10.05 -0.69
N PHE A 157 -9.51 11.35 -0.82
CA PHE A 157 -9.48 12.25 0.34
C PHE A 157 -10.83 12.36 1.06
N PRO A 158 -11.99 12.43 0.37
CA PRO A 158 -13.28 12.40 1.04
C PRO A 158 -13.53 11.13 1.85
N ALA A 159 -13.15 9.96 1.33
CA ALA A 159 -13.29 8.69 2.04
C ALA A 159 -12.41 8.63 3.30
N LEU A 160 -11.16 9.10 3.21
CA LEU A 160 -10.26 9.18 4.36
C LEU A 160 -10.77 10.17 5.40
N LYS A 161 -11.22 11.35 4.98
CA LYS A 161 -11.80 12.37 5.87
C LYS A 161 -13.05 11.88 6.58
N GLN A 162 -13.92 11.12 5.91
CA GLN A 162 -15.10 10.51 6.51
C GLN A 162 -14.72 9.54 7.64
N LEU A 163 -13.60 8.85 7.51
CA LEU A 163 -13.08 7.96 8.56
C LEU A 163 -12.36 8.74 9.69
N GLY A 164 -12.09 10.03 9.52
CA GLY A 164 -11.36 10.85 10.49
C GLY A 164 -9.83 10.80 10.33
N VAL A 165 -9.37 10.47 9.12
CA VAL A 165 -7.94 10.54 8.73
C VAL A 165 -7.69 11.89 8.06
N GLU A 166 -6.72 12.66 8.56
CA GLU A 166 -6.32 13.99 8.06
C GLU A 166 -5.10 13.92 7.12
#